data_ea05de31dadc958a8b21ad63b02b4bbf
#
_entry.id   ea05de31dadc958a8b21ad63b02b4bbf
#
_cell.length_a   1.000
_cell.length_b   1.000
_cell.length_c   1.000
_cell.angle_alpha   90.00
_cell.angle_beta   90.00
_cell.angle_gamma   90.00
#
_symmetry.space_group_name_H-M   'P 1'
#
loop_
_entity.id
_entity.type
_entity.pdbx_description
1 polymer ?
#
loop_
_entity_poly.entity_id
_entity_poly.type
_entity_poly.pdbx_seq_one_letter_code
_entity_poly.pdbx_strand_id
1 'polypeptide(L)'
;MPGIFTETSVAIISPLQAIWVKIIENLPDLVAAIIVLIIGCFVAVILGHALRVVLEKLKLDDYVRKARLTKQVGHTHLPAVFGELFKWYIIILFLQQSVELIHLGTLSVLLDTFVRWLPSVIIAAVVLLFGLAVAHYIEMAINEHSKVKGVRVGAAAIKWSVTIIVFIIALKQIGVQVTLLENAVLLTLGSLVAGFALAFGISLGLGMKKEGENMIKEVKKGF
;
A
#
# COMPACT_ATOMS: atom_id res chain seq x y z
N MET A 1 -26.36 59.91 -28.23
CA MET A 1 -26.27 58.53 -27.75
C MET A 1 -25.11 57.79 -28.44
N PRO A 2 -23.87 58.20 -28.26
CA PRO A 2 -22.71 57.46 -28.79
C PRO A 2 -21.97 56.57 -27.77
N GLY A 3 -22.42 56.55 -26.51
CA GLY A 3 -21.64 55.85 -25.45
C GLY A 3 -21.87 54.35 -25.31
N ILE A 4 -23.05 53.82 -25.70
CA ILE A 4 -23.42 52.42 -25.43
C ILE A 4 -22.67 51.42 -26.32
N PHE A 5 -22.38 51.79 -27.56
CA PHE A 5 -21.64 50.91 -28.50
C PHE A 5 -20.13 50.85 -28.21
N THR A 6 -19.57 51.92 -27.64
CA THR A 6 -18.15 51.93 -27.27
C THR A 6 -17.90 51.17 -25.96
N GLU A 7 -18.80 51.26 -24.96
CA GLU A 7 -18.68 50.50 -23.73
C GLU A 7 -18.87 48.99 -23.95
N THR A 8 -19.85 48.59 -24.80
CA THR A 8 -20.09 47.16 -25.08
C THR A 8 -18.94 46.53 -25.92
N SER A 9 -18.36 47.29 -26.85
CA SER A 9 -17.20 46.80 -27.64
C SER A 9 -15.95 46.65 -26.78
N VAL A 10 -15.69 47.57 -25.86
CA VAL A 10 -14.59 47.46 -24.87
C VAL A 10 -14.81 46.30 -23.92
N ALA A 11 -16.03 46.06 -23.47
CA ALA A 11 -16.40 44.98 -22.56
C ALA A 11 -16.20 43.56 -23.18
N ILE A 12 -16.29 43.43 -24.49
CA ILE A 12 -16.09 42.15 -25.18
C ILE A 12 -14.65 42.02 -25.72
N ILE A 13 -14.04 43.08 -26.20
CA ILE A 13 -12.70 43.05 -26.77
C ILE A 13 -11.62 42.91 -25.69
N SER A 14 -11.80 43.55 -24.52
CA SER A 14 -10.82 43.48 -23.44
C SER A 14 -10.59 42.08 -22.87
N PRO A 15 -11.60 41.21 -22.63
CA PRO A 15 -11.36 39.83 -22.23
C PRO A 15 -10.67 39.00 -23.31
N LEU A 16 -11.02 39.21 -24.59
CA LEU A 16 -10.38 38.53 -25.71
C LEU A 16 -8.91 38.92 -25.87
N GLN A 17 -8.59 40.21 -25.74
CA GLN A 17 -7.21 40.70 -25.73
C GLN A 17 -6.42 40.13 -24.54
N ALA A 18 -7.03 40.10 -23.35
CA ALA A 18 -6.42 39.54 -22.16
C ALA A 18 -6.12 38.03 -22.32
N ILE A 19 -6.97 37.28 -22.99
CA ILE A 19 -6.75 35.87 -23.33
C ILE A 19 -5.55 35.75 -24.32
N TRP A 20 -5.55 36.57 -25.37
CA TRP A 20 -4.45 36.57 -26.35
C TRP A 20 -3.09 36.91 -25.73
N VAL A 21 -3.04 37.93 -24.90
CA VAL A 21 -1.82 38.32 -24.19
C VAL A 21 -1.35 37.19 -23.28
N LYS A 22 -2.25 36.58 -22.51
CA LYS A 22 -1.94 35.42 -21.65
C LYS A 22 -1.43 34.21 -22.45
N ILE A 23 -1.99 33.93 -23.62
CA ILE A 23 -1.51 32.84 -24.47
C ILE A 23 -0.09 33.13 -24.96
N ILE A 24 0.18 34.35 -25.42
CA ILE A 24 1.52 34.74 -25.91
C ILE A 24 2.54 34.76 -24.77
N GLU A 25 2.18 35.27 -23.60
CA GLU A 25 3.05 35.29 -22.42
C GLU A 25 3.38 33.88 -21.90
N ASN A 26 2.44 32.93 -21.97
CA ASN A 26 2.66 31.55 -21.55
C ASN A 26 3.21 30.63 -22.67
N LEU A 27 3.42 31.13 -23.87
CA LEU A 27 3.97 30.33 -24.97
C LEU A 27 5.37 29.75 -24.66
N PRO A 28 6.30 30.50 -24.05
CA PRO A 28 7.60 29.97 -23.64
C PRO A 28 7.44 28.83 -22.61
N ASP A 29 6.53 28.99 -21.65
CA ASP A 29 6.26 27.99 -20.61
C ASP A 29 5.64 26.71 -21.19
N LEU A 30 4.78 26.85 -22.17
CA LEU A 30 4.22 25.71 -22.93
C LEU A 30 5.32 24.93 -23.66
N VAL A 31 6.22 25.63 -24.34
CA VAL A 31 7.35 24.98 -25.03
C VAL A 31 8.27 24.29 -24.02
N ALA A 32 8.58 24.95 -22.91
CA ALA A 32 9.37 24.37 -21.82
C ALA A 32 8.70 23.12 -21.23
N ALA A 33 7.38 23.16 -21.00
CA ALA A 33 6.62 22.05 -20.48
C ALA A 33 6.64 20.82 -21.44
N ILE A 34 6.52 21.05 -22.75
CA ILE A 34 6.61 19.99 -23.76
C ILE A 34 8.01 19.37 -23.74
N ILE A 35 9.05 20.18 -23.69
CA ILE A 35 10.44 19.70 -23.63
C ILE A 35 10.67 18.86 -22.36
N VAL A 36 10.23 19.34 -21.20
CA VAL A 36 10.32 18.60 -19.94
C VAL A 36 9.58 17.27 -20.01
N LEU A 37 8.38 17.23 -20.62
CA LEU A 37 7.61 16.02 -20.79
C LEU A 37 8.33 15.01 -21.70
N ILE A 38 8.89 15.45 -22.83
CA ILE A 38 9.64 14.58 -23.76
C ILE A 38 10.87 14.00 -23.06
N ILE A 39 11.65 14.83 -22.36
CA ILE A 39 12.81 14.37 -21.58
C ILE A 39 12.35 13.39 -20.51
N GLY A 40 11.26 13.71 -19.82
CA GLY A 40 10.68 12.86 -18.78
C GLY A 40 10.26 11.48 -19.29
N CYS A 41 9.61 11.42 -20.44
CA CYS A 41 9.26 10.14 -21.09
C CYS A 41 10.50 9.30 -21.41
N PHE A 42 11.56 9.94 -21.91
CA PHE A 42 12.82 9.24 -22.21
C PHE A 42 13.49 8.70 -20.94
N VAL A 43 13.59 9.52 -19.91
CA VAL A 43 14.12 9.14 -18.58
C VAL A 43 13.28 8.01 -17.98
N ALA A 44 11.95 8.09 -18.08
CA ALA A 44 11.04 7.08 -17.54
C ALA A 44 11.26 5.69 -18.16
N VAL A 45 11.45 5.64 -19.48
CA VAL A 45 11.72 4.37 -20.18
C VAL A 45 13.04 3.77 -19.72
N ILE A 46 14.09 4.58 -19.58
CA ILE A 46 15.41 4.12 -19.12
C ILE A 46 15.33 3.60 -17.68
N LEU A 47 14.74 4.39 -16.77
CA LEU A 47 14.65 4.04 -15.36
C LEU A 47 13.72 2.84 -15.12
N GLY A 48 12.59 2.78 -15.84
CA GLY A 48 11.67 1.64 -15.77
C GLY A 48 12.34 0.33 -16.23
N HIS A 49 13.10 0.40 -17.33
CA HIS A 49 13.87 -0.76 -17.81
C HIS A 49 14.99 -1.15 -16.83
N ALA A 50 15.73 -0.18 -16.31
CA ALA A 50 16.78 -0.42 -15.32
C ALA A 50 16.23 -1.09 -14.06
N LEU A 51 15.10 -0.61 -13.53
CA LEU A 51 14.44 -1.23 -12.37
C LEU A 51 14.01 -2.66 -12.67
N ARG A 52 13.38 -2.90 -13.84
CA ARG A 52 13.00 -4.25 -14.26
C ARG A 52 14.19 -5.20 -14.26
N VAL A 53 15.32 -4.82 -14.87
CA VAL A 53 16.55 -5.64 -14.92
C VAL A 53 17.12 -5.91 -13.53
N VAL A 54 17.09 -4.91 -12.63
CA VAL A 54 17.52 -5.08 -11.23
C VAL A 54 16.64 -6.09 -10.52
N LEU A 55 15.32 -5.99 -10.66
CA LEU A 55 14.35 -6.89 -10.03
C LEU A 55 14.46 -8.34 -10.59
N GLU A 56 14.72 -8.48 -11.89
CA GLU A 56 15.00 -9.79 -12.53
C GLU A 56 16.28 -10.43 -11.96
N LYS A 57 17.34 -9.64 -11.77
CA LYS A 57 18.61 -10.12 -11.15
C LYS A 57 18.43 -10.51 -9.68
N LEU A 58 17.54 -9.87 -8.95
CA LEU A 58 17.17 -10.22 -7.58
C LEU A 58 16.31 -11.50 -7.50
N LYS A 59 15.95 -12.09 -8.65
CA LYS A 59 15.14 -13.34 -8.74
C LYS A 59 13.85 -13.29 -7.94
N LEU A 60 13.17 -12.12 -7.92
CA LEU A 60 11.91 -11.94 -7.20
C LEU A 60 10.86 -12.97 -7.58
N ASP A 61 10.77 -13.35 -8.85
CA ASP A 61 9.86 -14.40 -9.32
C ASP A 61 10.13 -15.76 -8.65
N ASP A 62 11.40 -16.10 -8.37
CA ASP A 62 11.76 -17.34 -7.69
C ASP A 62 11.34 -17.35 -6.23
N TYR A 63 11.42 -16.21 -5.53
CA TYR A 63 10.96 -16.08 -4.15
C TYR A 63 9.43 -16.23 -4.06
N VAL A 64 8.70 -15.58 -4.94
CA VAL A 64 7.22 -15.66 -4.99
C VAL A 64 6.76 -17.07 -5.39
N ARG A 65 7.47 -17.72 -6.30
CA ARG A 65 7.22 -19.10 -6.72
C ARG A 65 7.49 -20.09 -5.60
N LYS A 66 8.58 -19.92 -4.83
CA LYS A 66 8.87 -20.74 -3.63
C LYS A 66 7.82 -20.56 -2.54
N ALA A 67 7.24 -19.38 -2.40
CA ALA A 67 6.14 -19.11 -1.48
C ALA A 67 4.78 -19.71 -1.93
N ARG A 68 4.75 -20.48 -3.03
CA ARG A 68 3.53 -21.10 -3.62
C ARG A 68 2.39 -20.11 -3.92
N LEU A 69 2.69 -18.83 -4.08
CA LEU A 69 1.72 -17.79 -4.44
C LEU A 69 1.35 -17.81 -5.93
N THR A 70 2.05 -18.60 -6.74
CA THR A 70 1.88 -18.69 -8.20
C THR A 70 0.45 -19.08 -8.63
N LYS A 71 -0.30 -19.80 -7.77
CA LYS A 71 -1.72 -20.13 -8.06
C LYS A 71 -2.65 -18.91 -7.98
N GLN A 72 -2.26 -17.85 -7.25
CA GLN A 72 -3.09 -16.66 -7.04
C GLN A 72 -2.65 -15.47 -7.93
N VAL A 73 -1.37 -15.41 -8.30
CA VAL A 73 -0.81 -14.29 -9.09
C VAL A 73 -0.69 -14.61 -10.59
N GLY A 74 -0.95 -15.86 -11.00
CA GLY A 74 -0.85 -16.31 -12.39
C GLY A 74 0.61 -16.34 -12.90
N HIS A 75 0.78 -16.39 -14.23
CA HIS A 75 2.08 -16.37 -14.89
C HIS A 75 2.65 -14.95 -15.08
N THR A 76 2.28 -14.01 -14.24
CA THR A 76 2.69 -12.61 -14.36
C THR A 76 4.12 -12.44 -13.87
N HIS A 77 5.01 -11.98 -14.74
CA HIS A 77 6.38 -11.62 -14.38
C HIS A 77 6.38 -10.35 -13.52
N LEU A 78 6.49 -10.51 -12.20
CA LEU A 78 6.46 -9.41 -11.24
C LEU A 78 7.49 -8.30 -11.54
N PRO A 79 8.76 -8.61 -11.92
CA PRO A 79 9.71 -7.58 -12.32
C PRO A 79 9.23 -6.70 -13.46
N ALA A 80 8.53 -7.29 -14.44
CA ALA A 80 7.99 -6.53 -15.57
C ALA A 80 6.87 -5.59 -15.13
N VAL A 81 5.96 -6.04 -14.25
CA VAL A 81 4.87 -5.21 -13.71
C VAL A 81 5.44 -4.05 -12.89
N PHE A 82 6.39 -4.30 -11.98
CA PHE A 82 7.00 -3.23 -11.19
C PHE A 82 7.79 -2.25 -12.06
N GLY A 83 8.52 -2.73 -13.06
CA GLY A 83 9.23 -1.89 -14.02
C GLY A 83 8.26 -0.98 -14.81
N GLU A 84 7.12 -1.52 -15.25
CA GLU A 84 6.10 -0.77 -15.97
C GLU A 84 5.39 0.25 -15.07
N LEU A 85 5.02 -0.13 -13.84
CA LEU A 85 4.45 0.77 -12.84
C LEU A 85 5.41 1.93 -12.51
N PHE A 86 6.69 1.63 -12.36
CA PHE A 86 7.71 2.65 -12.08
C PHE A 86 7.92 3.59 -13.27
N LYS A 87 7.92 3.07 -14.49
CA LYS A 87 7.95 3.89 -15.71
C LYS A 87 6.77 4.87 -15.73
N TRP A 88 5.55 4.39 -15.50
CA TRP A 88 4.36 5.24 -15.46
C TRP A 88 4.43 6.27 -14.34
N TYR A 89 4.96 5.89 -13.17
CA TYR A 89 5.17 6.83 -12.06
C TYR A 89 6.09 8.00 -12.48
N ILE A 90 7.21 7.71 -13.12
CA ILE A 90 8.15 8.73 -13.60
C ILE A 90 7.49 9.62 -14.68
N ILE A 91 6.71 9.05 -15.60
CA ILE A 91 5.97 9.83 -16.61
C ILE A 91 5.00 10.82 -15.92
N ILE A 92 4.24 10.37 -14.94
CA ILE A 92 3.28 11.21 -14.22
C ILE A 92 4.01 12.30 -13.42
N LEU A 93 5.18 12.01 -12.84
CA LEU A 93 6.01 12.98 -12.14
C LEU A 93 6.48 14.10 -13.08
N PHE A 94 6.96 13.77 -14.28
CA PHE A 94 7.34 14.77 -15.28
C PHE A 94 6.13 15.49 -15.87
N LEU A 95 4.99 14.83 -16.00
CA LEU A 95 3.73 15.46 -16.39
C LEU A 95 3.30 16.52 -15.35
N GLN A 96 3.40 16.22 -14.07
CA GLN A 96 3.14 17.19 -12.99
C GLN A 96 4.05 18.42 -13.13
N GLN A 97 5.35 18.22 -13.32
CA GLN A 97 6.31 19.32 -13.52
C GLN A 97 5.96 20.16 -14.77
N SER A 98 5.55 19.49 -15.84
CA SER A 98 5.13 20.17 -17.09
C SER A 98 3.87 21.01 -16.88
N VAL A 99 2.89 20.50 -16.15
CA VAL A 99 1.64 21.22 -15.84
C VAL A 99 1.89 22.38 -14.87
N GLU A 100 2.85 22.25 -13.97
CA GLU A 100 3.25 23.31 -13.05
C GLU A 100 3.87 24.50 -13.79
N LEU A 101 4.67 24.26 -14.83
CA LEU A 101 5.24 25.31 -15.69
C LEU A 101 4.16 26.13 -16.43
N ILE A 102 3.06 25.48 -16.84
CA ILE A 102 1.95 26.16 -17.55
C ILE A 102 1.02 26.91 -16.59
N HIS A 103 1.23 26.81 -15.28
CA HIS A 103 0.43 27.48 -14.24
C HIS A 103 -1.06 27.14 -14.30
N LEU A 104 -1.40 25.86 -14.55
CA LEU A 104 -2.78 25.39 -14.68
C LEU A 104 -3.54 25.28 -13.32
N GLY A 105 -3.05 25.93 -12.27
CA GLY A 105 -3.75 26.10 -10.99
C GLY A 105 -4.24 24.76 -10.38
N THR A 106 -5.54 24.54 -10.39
CA THR A 106 -6.17 23.36 -9.77
C THR A 106 -5.65 22.03 -10.32
N LEU A 107 -5.31 21.96 -11.61
CA LEU A 107 -4.79 20.74 -12.21
C LEU A 107 -3.39 20.36 -11.67
N SER A 108 -2.53 21.36 -11.42
CA SER A 108 -1.23 21.14 -10.79
C SER A 108 -1.37 20.54 -9.39
N VAL A 109 -2.32 21.03 -8.59
CA VAL A 109 -2.60 20.51 -7.23
C VAL A 109 -3.10 19.07 -7.27
N LEU A 110 -4.00 18.75 -8.21
CA LEU A 110 -4.51 17.39 -8.38
C LEU A 110 -3.39 16.41 -8.76
N LEU A 111 -2.54 16.80 -9.70
CA LEU A 111 -1.40 15.98 -10.13
C LEU A 111 -0.36 15.82 -9.02
N ASP A 112 -0.06 16.87 -8.25
CA ASP A 112 0.83 16.79 -7.08
C ASP A 112 0.30 15.78 -6.06
N THR A 113 -0.99 15.85 -5.74
CA THR A 113 -1.64 14.91 -4.83
C THR A 113 -1.53 13.46 -5.35
N PHE A 114 -1.78 13.27 -6.64
CA PHE A 114 -1.71 11.95 -7.28
C PHE A 114 -0.29 11.38 -7.29
N VAL A 115 0.71 12.20 -7.65
CA VAL A 115 2.13 11.80 -7.64
C VAL A 115 2.60 11.39 -6.25
N ARG A 116 2.20 12.12 -5.21
CA ARG A 116 2.53 11.78 -3.81
C ARG A 116 1.83 10.51 -3.32
N TRP A 117 0.62 10.25 -3.83
CA TRP A 117 -0.17 9.08 -3.47
C TRP A 117 0.33 7.79 -4.13
N LEU A 118 0.84 7.85 -5.36
CA LEU A 118 1.22 6.67 -6.15
C LEU A 118 2.28 5.77 -5.47
N PRO A 119 3.37 6.30 -4.85
CA PRO A 119 4.32 5.47 -4.09
C PRO A 119 3.66 4.68 -2.97
N SER A 120 2.66 5.27 -2.30
CA SER A 120 1.91 4.59 -1.24
C SER A 120 1.14 3.38 -1.76
N VAL A 121 0.58 3.46 -2.97
CA VAL A 121 -0.09 2.33 -3.65
C VAL A 121 0.90 1.21 -3.97
N ILE A 122 2.09 1.56 -4.46
CA ILE A 122 3.15 0.58 -4.74
C ILE A 122 3.58 -0.14 -3.45
N ILE A 123 3.79 0.61 -2.37
CA ILE A 123 4.13 0.04 -1.06
C ILE A 123 3.00 -0.86 -0.55
N ALA A 124 1.74 -0.46 -0.69
CA ALA A 124 0.59 -1.26 -0.31
C ALA A 124 0.54 -2.60 -1.07
N ALA A 125 0.82 -2.58 -2.38
CA ALA A 125 0.90 -3.79 -3.19
C ALA A 125 2.03 -4.73 -2.72
N VAL A 126 3.19 -4.18 -2.39
CA VAL A 126 4.32 -4.93 -1.81
C VAL A 126 3.93 -5.55 -0.47
N VAL A 127 3.31 -4.77 0.43
CA VAL A 127 2.84 -5.24 1.74
C VAL A 127 1.84 -6.38 1.58
N LEU A 128 0.88 -6.26 0.64
CA LEU A 128 -0.07 -7.33 0.35
C LEU A 128 0.63 -8.61 -0.13
N LEU A 129 1.54 -8.52 -1.10
CA LEU A 129 2.25 -9.68 -1.63
C LEU A 129 3.06 -10.41 -0.54
N PHE A 130 3.89 -9.66 0.19
CA PHE A 130 4.71 -10.25 1.26
C PHE A 130 3.85 -10.73 2.44
N GLY A 131 2.86 -9.97 2.85
CA GLY A 131 1.98 -10.33 3.95
C GLY A 131 1.16 -11.60 3.67
N LEU A 132 0.62 -11.74 2.46
CA LEU A 132 -0.07 -12.98 2.05
C LEU A 132 0.89 -14.16 1.96
N ALA A 133 2.14 -13.95 1.52
CA ALA A 133 3.16 -14.98 1.53
C ALA A 133 3.47 -15.48 2.94
N VAL A 134 3.64 -14.55 3.89
CA VAL A 134 3.87 -14.87 5.31
C VAL A 134 2.66 -15.60 5.91
N ALA A 135 1.44 -15.13 5.65
CA ALA A 135 0.21 -15.79 6.12
C ALA A 135 0.13 -17.25 5.63
N HIS A 136 0.44 -17.47 4.36
CA HIS A 136 0.45 -18.83 3.78
C HIS A 136 1.59 -19.69 4.33
N TYR A 137 2.78 -19.11 4.52
CA TYR A 137 3.91 -19.82 5.09
C TYR A 137 3.62 -20.29 6.53
N ILE A 138 3.02 -19.44 7.35
CA ILE A 138 2.63 -19.79 8.72
C ILE A 138 1.63 -20.97 8.72
N GLU A 139 0.59 -20.91 7.87
CA GLU A 139 -0.39 -22.01 7.73
C GLU A 139 0.31 -23.31 7.33
N MET A 140 1.22 -23.25 6.36
CA MET A 140 1.95 -24.43 5.87
C MET A 140 2.85 -25.02 6.96
N ALA A 141 3.62 -24.16 7.66
CA ALA A 141 4.52 -24.59 8.72
C ALA A 141 3.78 -25.29 9.87
N ILE A 142 2.61 -24.78 10.26
CA ILE A 142 1.78 -25.41 11.29
C ILE A 142 1.22 -26.75 10.81
N ASN A 143 0.73 -26.82 9.55
CA ASN A 143 0.11 -28.04 9.01
C ASN A 143 1.12 -29.15 8.73
N GLU A 144 2.38 -28.83 8.44
CA GLU A 144 3.45 -29.82 8.24
C GLU A 144 3.85 -30.52 9.54
N HIS A 145 3.79 -29.80 10.67
CA HIS A 145 4.20 -30.32 11.98
C HIS A 145 3.07 -31.05 12.75
N SER A 146 1.82 -31.01 12.27
CA SER A 146 0.70 -31.66 12.97
C SER A 146 -0.33 -32.27 12.02
N LYS A 147 -0.65 -33.54 12.26
CA LYS A 147 -1.72 -34.29 11.57
C LYS A 147 -3.06 -34.17 12.26
N VAL A 148 -3.15 -33.50 13.41
CA VAL A 148 -4.36 -33.38 14.23
C VAL A 148 -5.36 -32.41 13.59
N LYS A 149 -6.63 -32.84 13.40
CA LYS A 149 -7.67 -32.02 12.77
C LYS A 149 -7.87 -30.65 13.44
N GLY A 150 -7.80 -30.58 14.77
CA GLY A 150 -7.94 -29.33 15.53
C GLY A 150 -6.84 -28.30 15.22
N VAL A 151 -5.61 -28.75 14.99
CA VAL A 151 -4.48 -27.87 14.63
C VAL A 151 -4.65 -27.25 13.26
N ARG A 152 -5.26 -27.98 12.30
CA ARG A 152 -5.56 -27.42 10.97
C ARG A 152 -6.56 -26.28 11.02
N VAL A 153 -7.58 -26.40 11.87
CA VAL A 153 -8.55 -25.29 12.08
C VAL A 153 -7.86 -24.09 12.69
N GLY A 154 -6.97 -24.31 13.68
CA GLY A 154 -6.15 -23.24 14.28
C GLY A 154 -5.22 -22.58 13.26
N ALA A 155 -4.53 -23.36 12.42
CA ALA A 155 -3.67 -22.85 11.35
C ALA A 155 -4.45 -21.97 10.35
N ALA A 156 -5.64 -22.41 9.94
CA ALA A 156 -6.52 -21.64 9.06
C ALA A 156 -6.98 -20.33 9.75
N ALA A 157 -7.35 -20.39 11.03
CA ALA A 157 -7.74 -19.18 11.78
C ALA A 157 -6.59 -18.16 11.86
N ILE A 158 -5.36 -18.61 12.13
CA ILE A 158 -4.16 -17.75 12.17
C ILE A 158 -3.91 -17.14 10.78
N LYS A 159 -3.95 -17.94 9.71
CA LYS A 159 -3.81 -17.44 8.35
C LYS A 159 -4.81 -16.31 8.04
N TRP A 160 -6.10 -16.55 8.32
CA TRP A 160 -7.14 -15.55 8.08
C TRP A 160 -6.93 -14.28 8.92
N SER A 161 -6.53 -14.42 10.19
CA SER A 161 -6.22 -13.28 11.05
C SER A 161 -5.07 -12.45 10.46
N VAL A 162 -3.96 -13.08 10.07
CA VAL A 162 -2.82 -12.41 9.43
C VAL A 162 -3.24 -11.76 8.11
N THR A 163 -4.04 -12.46 7.28
CA THR A 163 -4.54 -11.93 6.01
C THR A 163 -5.37 -10.65 6.21
N ILE A 164 -6.26 -10.63 7.20
CA ILE A 164 -7.09 -9.46 7.53
C ILE A 164 -6.20 -8.29 7.99
N ILE A 165 -5.22 -8.55 8.86
CA ILE A 165 -4.29 -7.53 9.35
C ILE A 165 -3.48 -6.94 8.18
N VAL A 166 -2.94 -7.77 7.31
CA VAL A 166 -2.18 -7.36 6.13
C VAL A 166 -3.04 -6.49 5.19
N PHE A 167 -4.30 -6.88 4.99
CA PHE A 167 -5.24 -6.11 4.18
C PHE A 167 -5.53 -4.74 4.77
N ILE A 168 -5.73 -4.64 6.09
CA ILE A 168 -5.94 -3.38 6.80
C ILE A 168 -4.70 -2.48 6.67
N ILE A 169 -3.49 -3.04 6.85
CA ILE A 169 -2.23 -2.30 6.68
C ILE A 169 -2.10 -1.76 5.25
N ALA A 170 -2.43 -2.56 4.25
CA ALA A 170 -2.39 -2.13 2.86
C ALA A 170 -3.40 -1.01 2.54
N LEU A 171 -4.63 -1.10 3.07
CA LEU A 171 -5.63 -0.03 2.95
C LEU A 171 -5.17 1.26 3.62
N LYS A 172 -4.57 1.17 4.81
CA LYS A 172 -4.00 2.31 5.54
C LYS A 172 -2.87 2.98 4.74
N GLN A 173 -2.04 2.18 4.08
CA GLN A 173 -0.94 2.66 3.26
C GLN A 173 -1.40 3.52 2.07
N ILE A 174 -2.53 3.19 1.46
CA ILE A 174 -3.11 3.99 0.35
C ILE A 174 -3.93 5.21 0.83
N GLY A 175 -3.97 5.45 2.15
CA GLY A 175 -4.64 6.61 2.74
C GLY A 175 -6.11 6.38 3.10
N VAL A 176 -6.61 5.14 3.05
CA VAL A 176 -7.97 4.82 3.52
C VAL A 176 -8.02 4.89 5.05
N GLN A 177 -9.00 5.60 5.59
CA GLN A 177 -9.21 5.67 7.03
C GLN A 177 -9.85 4.38 7.53
N VAL A 178 -9.03 3.46 8.01
CA VAL A 178 -9.45 2.13 8.50
C VAL A 178 -9.48 2.02 10.01
N THR A 179 -9.46 3.13 10.74
CA THR A 179 -9.36 3.17 12.20
C THR A 179 -10.43 2.35 12.90
N LEU A 180 -11.68 2.40 12.43
CA LEU A 180 -12.77 1.59 12.99
C LEU A 180 -12.54 0.10 12.76
N LEU A 181 -12.06 -0.28 11.58
CA LEU A 181 -11.78 -1.66 11.23
C LEU A 181 -10.56 -2.19 12.02
N GLU A 182 -9.51 -1.38 12.15
CA GLU A 182 -8.32 -1.67 12.94
C GLU A 182 -8.70 -1.93 14.41
N ASN A 183 -9.50 -1.05 15.03
CA ASN A 183 -9.97 -1.20 16.39
C ASN A 183 -10.86 -2.43 16.57
N ALA A 184 -11.78 -2.71 15.64
CA ALA A 184 -12.64 -3.87 15.69
C ALA A 184 -11.84 -5.19 15.65
N VAL A 185 -10.84 -5.26 14.77
CA VAL A 185 -9.96 -6.45 14.65
C VAL A 185 -9.10 -6.59 15.89
N LEU A 186 -8.49 -5.51 16.39
CA LEU A 186 -7.69 -5.53 17.61
C LEU A 186 -8.51 -5.99 18.82
N LEU A 187 -9.75 -5.51 18.96
CA LEU A 187 -10.65 -5.86 20.06
C LEU A 187 -11.06 -7.34 19.98
N THR A 188 -11.39 -7.81 18.77
CA THR A 188 -11.77 -9.20 18.54
C THR A 188 -10.62 -10.15 18.80
N LEU A 189 -9.44 -9.91 18.22
CA LEU A 189 -8.26 -10.74 18.43
C LEU A 189 -7.76 -10.64 19.88
N GLY A 190 -7.76 -9.45 20.47
CA GLY A 190 -7.37 -9.23 21.85
C GLY A 190 -8.26 -9.99 22.84
N SER A 191 -9.58 -9.96 22.65
CA SER A 191 -10.53 -10.69 23.49
C SER A 191 -10.36 -12.20 23.34
N LEU A 192 -10.11 -12.69 22.12
CA LEU A 192 -9.86 -14.12 21.87
C LEU A 192 -8.58 -14.58 22.58
N VAL A 193 -7.48 -13.83 22.44
CA VAL A 193 -6.19 -14.12 23.11
C VAL A 193 -6.34 -14.07 24.63
N ALA A 194 -7.04 -13.06 25.17
CA ALA A 194 -7.32 -12.95 26.59
C ALA A 194 -8.17 -14.13 27.10
N GLY A 195 -9.18 -14.54 26.36
CA GLY A 195 -10.00 -15.73 26.67
C GLY A 195 -9.17 -17.02 26.73
N PHE A 196 -8.30 -17.23 25.75
CA PHE A 196 -7.37 -18.35 25.76
C PHE A 196 -6.40 -18.29 26.94
N ALA A 197 -5.80 -17.14 27.22
CA ALA A 197 -4.86 -16.95 28.31
C ALA A 197 -5.52 -17.27 29.66
N LEU A 198 -6.76 -16.81 29.89
CA LEU A 198 -7.54 -17.11 31.09
C LEU A 198 -7.89 -18.59 31.18
N ALA A 199 -8.33 -19.22 30.08
CA ALA A 199 -8.65 -20.63 30.05
C ALA A 199 -7.43 -21.51 30.39
N PHE A 200 -6.26 -21.20 29.82
CA PHE A 200 -5.00 -21.85 30.14
C PHE A 200 -4.56 -21.60 31.60
N GLY A 201 -4.63 -20.35 32.05
CA GLY A 201 -4.27 -19.98 33.40
C GLY A 201 -5.10 -20.72 34.48
N ILE A 202 -6.44 -20.78 34.26
CA ILE A 202 -7.34 -21.50 35.16
C ILE A 202 -7.08 -23.00 35.08
N SER A 203 -6.92 -23.55 33.89
CA SER A 203 -6.67 -25.00 33.68
C SER A 203 -5.37 -25.46 34.38
N LEU A 204 -4.28 -24.70 34.18
CA LEU A 204 -3.00 -24.97 34.84
C LEU A 204 -3.09 -24.78 36.37
N GLY A 205 -3.74 -23.69 36.81
CA GLY A 205 -3.91 -23.43 38.26
C GLY A 205 -4.69 -24.53 38.96
N LEU A 206 -5.77 -25.02 38.38
CA LEU A 206 -6.55 -26.13 38.92
C LEU A 206 -5.80 -27.48 38.81
N GLY A 207 -5.08 -27.70 37.70
CA GLY A 207 -4.29 -28.93 37.51
C GLY A 207 -3.13 -29.05 38.53
N MET A 208 -2.48 -27.95 38.86
CA MET A 208 -1.36 -27.89 39.79
C MET A 208 -1.76 -27.74 41.28
N LYS A 209 -3.06 -27.66 41.59
CA LYS A 209 -3.55 -27.46 42.98
C LYS A 209 -3.02 -28.51 43.95
N LYS A 210 -3.07 -29.81 43.56
CA LYS A 210 -2.57 -30.91 44.39
C LYS A 210 -1.06 -30.84 44.63
N GLU A 211 -0.31 -30.49 43.58
CA GLU A 211 1.16 -30.33 43.69
C GLU A 211 1.51 -29.16 44.60
N GLY A 212 0.82 -28.02 44.47
CA GLY A 212 0.97 -26.87 45.35
C GLY A 212 0.64 -27.17 46.81
N GLU A 213 -0.43 -27.92 47.09
CA GLU A 213 -0.77 -28.36 48.46
C GLU A 213 0.29 -29.29 49.05
N ASN A 214 0.89 -30.15 48.23
CA ASN A 214 1.97 -31.06 48.70
C ASN A 214 3.24 -30.28 49.02
N MET A 215 3.64 -29.31 48.16
CA MET A 215 4.79 -28.43 48.45
C MET A 215 4.61 -27.64 49.75
N ILE A 216 3.43 -27.07 49.96
CA ILE A 216 3.13 -26.35 51.22
C ILE A 216 3.21 -27.25 52.44
N LYS A 217 2.75 -28.51 52.34
CA LYS A 217 2.84 -29.49 53.41
C LYS A 217 4.30 -29.89 53.70
N GLU A 218 5.14 -30.02 52.68
CA GLU A 218 6.56 -30.33 52.86
C GLU A 218 7.32 -29.16 53.55
N VAL A 219 7.09 -27.92 53.09
CA VAL A 219 7.67 -26.74 53.72
C VAL A 219 7.23 -26.60 55.18
N LYS A 220 5.96 -26.93 55.48
CA LYS A 220 5.43 -26.84 56.85
C LYS A 220 5.93 -27.97 57.79
N LYS A 221 6.46 -29.08 57.25
CA LYS A 221 7.08 -30.16 58.01
C LYS A 221 8.57 -29.93 58.27
N GLY A 222 9.20 -29.02 57.55
CA GLY A 222 10.62 -28.69 57.72
C GLY A 222 10.91 -27.53 58.67
N PHE A 223 9.86 -26.97 59.25
CA PHE A 223 9.91 -26.00 60.36
C PHE A 223 9.21 -26.61 61.56
#